data_47bf0fafa63d573069a96ae96011bba9
#
_entry.id   47bf0fafa63d573069a96ae96011bba9
#
_cell.length_a   1.000
_cell.length_b   1.000
_cell.length_c   1.000
_cell.angle_alpha   90.00
_cell.angle_beta   90.00
_cell.angle_gamma   90.00
#
_symmetry.space_group_name_H-M   'P 1'
#
loop_
_entity.id
_entity.type
_entity.pdbx_description
1 polymer ?
#
loop_
_entity_poly.entity_id
_entity_poly.type
_entity_poly.pdbx_seq_one_letter_code
_entity_poly.pdbx_strand_id
1 'polypeptide(L)'
;MGQGFKFGMDKNFQGAFSIDFLVATAVLRGDVRAEFFTPEMMTEERLGKMLEKVNLIPDQPAGTSSFKVDSEIKLADGSMLEYHTTYPLGDYYRSRMTEEQFFGKYYANIEFGGRVSKENADAIVKTIQDLENLDDVSKLMDLIR
;
A
#
# COMPACT_ATOMS: atom_id res chain seq x y z
N MET A 1 -17.57 -9.72 -15.09
CA MET A 1 -17.57 -8.25 -15.03
C MET A 1 -17.25 -7.86 -13.60
N GLY A 2 -16.04 -7.34 -13.37
CA GLY A 2 -15.69 -6.74 -12.07
C GLY A 2 -16.66 -5.59 -11.80
N GLN A 3 -17.31 -5.56 -10.64
CA GLN A 3 -18.06 -4.38 -10.26
C GLN A 3 -17.04 -3.29 -9.97
N GLY A 4 -17.06 -2.22 -10.75
CA GLY A 4 -16.22 -1.06 -10.51
C GLY A 4 -16.41 -0.54 -9.08
N PHE A 5 -15.38 0.06 -8.54
CA PHE A 5 -15.37 0.61 -7.19
C PHE A 5 -16.59 1.50 -6.94
N LYS A 6 -17.43 1.11 -5.98
CA LYS A 6 -18.57 1.91 -5.53
C LYS A 6 -18.35 2.31 -4.08
N PHE A 7 -18.30 3.62 -3.83
CA PHE A 7 -18.21 4.15 -2.48
C PHE A 7 -19.45 3.74 -1.65
N GLY A 8 -19.27 2.86 -0.68
CA GLY A 8 -20.26 2.54 0.34
C GLY A 8 -20.19 3.49 1.55
N MET A 9 -20.76 3.06 2.68
CA MET A 9 -20.80 3.90 3.90
C MET A 9 -19.41 4.15 4.53
N ASP A 10 -18.46 3.21 4.37
CA ASP A 10 -17.06 3.41 4.79
C ASP A 10 -16.13 3.43 3.58
N LYS A 11 -16.01 4.61 2.98
CA LYS A 11 -15.20 4.84 1.78
C LYS A 11 -13.72 4.51 1.98
N ASN A 12 -13.16 4.86 3.14
CA ASN A 12 -11.74 4.69 3.43
C ASN A 12 -11.38 3.20 3.46
N PHE A 13 -12.19 2.40 4.15
CA PHE A 13 -12.00 0.96 4.23
C PHE A 13 -12.14 0.29 2.86
N GLN A 14 -13.16 0.67 2.09
CA GLN A 14 -13.40 0.08 0.77
C GLN A 14 -12.28 0.40 -0.23
N GLY A 15 -11.71 1.61 -0.19
CA GLY A 15 -10.58 1.98 -1.05
C GLY A 15 -9.36 1.10 -0.81
N ALA A 16 -9.05 0.78 0.44
CA ALA A 16 -7.90 -0.05 0.80
C ALA A 16 -8.02 -1.51 0.28
N PHE A 17 -9.23 -1.96 -0.04
CA PHE A 17 -9.51 -3.31 -0.56
C PHE A 17 -9.99 -3.34 -2.02
N SER A 18 -9.88 -2.22 -2.73
CA SER A 18 -10.26 -2.10 -4.13
C SER A 18 -9.02 -2.07 -5.01
N ILE A 19 -8.83 -3.10 -5.83
CA ILE A 19 -7.65 -3.20 -6.72
C ILE A 19 -7.63 -2.06 -7.74
N ASP A 20 -8.76 -1.71 -8.33
CA ASP A 20 -8.89 -0.60 -9.28
C ASP A 20 -8.51 0.74 -8.63
N PHE A 21 -8.95 0.99 -7.39
CA PHE A 21 -8.56 2.17 -6.63
C PHE A 21 -7.04 2.20 -6.34
N LEU A 22 -6.46 1.08 -5.92
CA LEU A 22 -5.04 0.98 -5.63
C LEU A 22 -4.20 1.20 -6.89
N VAL A 23 -4.59 0.61 -8.02
CA VAL A 23 -3.92 0.79 -9.32
C VAL A 23 -4.02 2.25 -9.77
N ALA A 24 -5.22 2.85 -9.74
CA ALA A 24 -5.40 4.25 -10.11
C ALA A 24 -4.55 5.19 -9.24
N THR A 25 -4.49 4.92 -7.93
CA THR A 25 -3.68 5.70 -6.98
C THR A 25 -2.19 5.56 -7.29
N ALA A 26 -1.70 4.34 -7.51
CA ALA A 26 -0.30 4.09 -7.85
C ALA A 26 0.12 4.80 -9.16
N VAL A 27 -0.71 4.75 -10.20
CA VAL A 27 -0.44 5.44 -11.48
C VAL A 27 -0.40 6.96 -11.32
N LEU A 28 -1.29 7.53 -10.50
CA LEU A 28 -1.35 8.98 -10.30
C LEU A 28 -0.27 9.55 -9.38
N ARG A 29 0.16 8.77 -8.39
CA ARG A 29 1.00 9.26 -7.29
C ARG A 29 2.36 8.59 -7.21
N GLY A 30 2.59 7.53 -7.99
CA GLY A 30 3.83 6.75 -7.99
C GLY A 30 3.97 5.79 -6.80
N ASP A 31 3.00 5.79 -5.87
CA ASP A 31 3.02 4.98 -4.66
C ASP A 31 1.59 4.78 -4.11
N VAL A 32 1.46 3.90 -3.11
CA VAL A 32 0.23 3.71 -2.33
C VAL A 32 0.56 3.83 -0.85
N ARG A 33 0.10 4.93 -0.22
CA ARG A 33 0.37 5.26 1.18
C ARG A 33 -0.91 5.48 1.96
N ALA A 34 -0.83 5.34 3.30
CA ALA A 34 -1.98 5.53 4.19
C ALA A 34 -2.66 6.90 4.02
N GLU A 35 -1.90 7.96 3.78
CA GLU A 35 -2.40 9.32 3.58
C GLU A 35 -3.34 9.49 2.37
N PHE A 36 -3.28 8.56 1.39
CA PHE A 36 -4.12 8.60 0.19
C PHE A 36 -5.53 8.05 0.42
N PHE A 37 -5.79 7.51 1.60
CA PHE A 37 -7.11 7.00 1.99
C PHE A 37 -7.91 7.98 2.85
N THR A 38 -7.55 9.26 2.89
CA THR A 38 -8.40 10.29 3.49
C THR A 38 -9.59 10.61 2.59
N PRO A 39 -10.73 11.08 3.15
CA PRO A 39 -11.92 11.42 2.34
C PRO A 39 -11.63 12.40 1.20
N GLU A 40 -10.77 13.38 1.44
CA GLU A 40 -10.39 14.40 0.47
C GLU A 40 -9.63 13.78 -0.71
N MET A 41 -8.62 12.94 -0.41
CA MET A 41 -7.80 12.28 -1.42
C MET A 41 -8.59 11.27 -2.25
N MET A 42 -9.54 10.58 -1.62
CA MET A 42 -10.36 9.57 -2.27
C MET A 42 -11.46 10.16 -3.18
N THR A 43 -11.79 11.43 -3.01
CA THR A 43 -12.84 12.11 -3.80
C THR A 43 -12.27 13.07 -4.85
N GLU A 44 -10.97 13.10 -5.07
CA GLU A 44 -10.36 13.90 -6.12
C GLU A 44 -10.91 13.55 -7.51
N GLU A 45 -11.28 14.58 -8.28
CA GLU A 45 -11.79 14.40 -9.64
C GLU A 45 -10.82 13.64 -10.56
N ARG A 46 -9.50 13.92 -10.43
CA ARG A 46 -8.48 13.25 -11.23
C ARG A 46 -8.37 11.74 -10.92
N LEU A 47 -8.62 11.36 -9.66
CA LEU A 47 -8.67 9.95 -9.28
C LEU A 47 -9.91 9.27 -9.89
N GLY A 48 -11.07 9.92 -9.85
CA GLY A 48 -12.28 9.43 -10.51
C GLY A 48 -12.07 9.18 -12.01
N LYS A 49 -11.47 10.13 -12.72
CA LYS A 49 -11.12 9.99 -14.14
C LYS A 49 -10.10 8.87 -14.41
N MET A 50 -9.19 8.60 -13.47
CA MET A 50 -8.24 7.50 -13.61
C MET A 50 -8.91 6.14 -13.35
N LEU A 51 -9.80 6.05 -12.38
CA LEU A 51 -10.59 4.84 -12.10
C LEU A 51 -11.38 4.36 -13.33
N GLU A 52 -11.92 5.28 -14.11
CA GLU A 52 -12.63 4.94 -15.38
C GLU A 52 -11.73 4.27 -16.42
N LYS A 53 -10.42 4.43 -16.31
CA LYS A 53 -9.44 3.84 -17.23
C LYS A 53 -8.90 2.50 -16.77
N VAL A 54 -9.10 2.13 -15.49
CA VAL A 54 -8.65 0.85 -14.95
C VAL A 54 -9.61 -0.25 -15.36
N ASN A 55 -9.09 -1.28 -16.01
CA ASN A 55 -9.85 -2.45 -16.41
C ASN A 55 -9.26 -3.71 -15.77
N LEU A 56 -10.01 -4.32 -14.87
CA LEU A 56 -9.61 -5.57 -14.21
C LEU A 56 -10.09 -6.76 -15.05
N ILE A 57 -9.15 -7.59 -15.49
CA ILE A 57 -9.41 -8.79 -16.30
C ILE A 57 -9.10 -10.01 -15.44
N PRO A 58 -10.10 -10.71 -14.89
CA PRO A 58 -9.86 -11.95 -14.17
C PRO A 58 -9.41 -13.05 -15.16
N ASP A 59 -8.20 -13.55 -14.99
CA ASP A 59 -7.62 -14.60 -15.83
C ASP A 59 -7.55 -15.96 -15.12
N GLN A 60 -7.89 -16.02 -13.83
CA GLN A 60 -7.79 -17.23 -13.03
C GLN A 60 -9.14 -17.71 -12.49
N PRO A 61 -9.35 -19.03 -12.36
CA PRO A 61 -10.54 -19.58 -11.76
C PRO A 61 -10.70 -19.11 -10.31
N ALA A 62 -11.94 -18.87 -9.87
CA ALA A 62 -12.25 -18.55 -8.50
C ALA A 62 -11.69 -19.63 -7.54
N GLY A 63 -11.04 -19.20 -6.46
CA GLY A 63 -10.41 -20.08 -5.48
C GLY A 63 -8.94 -20.46 -5.80
N THR A 64 -8.38 -19.96 -6.89
CA THR A 64 -6.95 -20.13 -7.17
C THR A 64 -6.13 -19.20 -6.26
N SER A 65 -5.22 -19.76 -5.48
CA SER A 65 -4.28 -18.99 -4.65
C SER A 65 -3.04 -18.63 -5.48
N SER A 66 -3.12 -17.52 -6.22
CA SER A 66 -1.99 -17.00 -6.98
C SER A 66 -1.86 -15.50 -6.75
N PHE A 67 -0.62 -15.04 -6.59
CA PHE A 67 -0.29 -13.61 -6.54
C PHE A 67 0.24 -13.08 -7.88
N LYS A 68 0.16 -13.90 -8.93
CA LYS A 68 0.55 -13.50 -10.27
C LYS A 68 -0.37 -12.40 -10.77
N VAL A 69 0.23 -11.29 -11.21
CA VAL A 69 -0.48 -10.17 -11.83
C VAL A 69 0.28 -9.73 -13.07
N ASP A 70 -0.41 -9.67 -14.19
CA ASP A 70 0.06 -9.07 -15.42
C ASP A 70 -0.62 -7.69 -15.56
N SER A 71 0.16 -6.65 -15.82
CA SER A 71 -0.32 -5.26 -15.91
C SER A 71 0.14 -4.64 -17.21
N GLU A 72 -0.77 -3.96 -17.91
CA GLU A 72 -0.52 -3.23 -19.14
C GLU A 72 -0.99 -1.79 -18.99
N ILE A 73 -0.15 -0.82 -19.34
CA ILE A 73 -0.50 0.60 -19.34
C ILE A 73 -0.26 1.17 -20.73
N LYS A 74 -1.32 1.58 -21.40
CA LYS A 74 -1.24 2.30 -22.67
C LYS A 74 -1.02 3.78 -22.41
N LEU A 75 0.10 4.32 -22.90
CA LEU A 75 0.43 5.73 -22.78
C LEU A 75 -0.24 6.58 -23.86
N ALA A 76 -0.23 7.91 -23.66
CA ALA A 76 -0.87 8.86 -24.60
C ALA A 76 -0.22 8.88 -25.99
N ASP A 77 1.06 8.56 -26.09
CA ASP A 77 1.80 8.44 -27.34
C ASP A 77 1.56 7.11 -28.10
N GLY A 78 0.73 6.23 -27.51
CA GLY A 78 0.39 4.92 -28.06
C GLY A 78 1.35 3.79 -27.65
N SER A 79 2.43 4.07 -26.95
CA SER A 79 3.32 3.05 -26.41
C SER A 79 2.67 2.27 -25.28
N MET A 80 3.18 1.07 -25.00
CA MET A 80 2.69 0.18 -23.94
C MET A 80 3.80 -0.05 -22.90
N LEU A 81 3.42 0.02 -21.64
CA LEU A 81 4.24 -0.47 -20.54
C LEU A 81 3.62 -1.77 -20.02
N GLU A 82 4.44 -2.80 -19.91
CA GLU A 82 4.04 -4.11 -19.42
C GLU A 82 4.82 -4.44 -18.15
N TYR A 83 4.14 -5.00 -17.17
CA TYR A 83 4.76 -5.43 -15.92
C TYR A 83 4.16 -6.76 -15.48
N HIS A 84 5.02 -7.70 -15.14
CA HIS A 84 4.66 -9.03 -14.67
C HIS A 84 5.17 -9.21 -13.25
N THR A 85 4.32 -9.57 -12.32
CA THR A 85 4.73 -9.93 -10.97
C THR A 85 4.17 -11.28 -10.56
N THR A 86 4.96 -12.04 -9.84
CA THR A 86 4.56 -13.35 -9.31
C THR A 86 4.32 -13.29 -7.80
N TYR A 87 4.95 -12.34 -7.12
CA TYR A 87 4.86 -12.18 -5.67
C TYR A 87 4.78 -10.71 -5.29
N PRO A 88 3.97 -10.36 -4.28
CA PRO A 88 3.89 -8.98 -3.80
C PRO A 88 5.23 -8.55 -3.20
N LEU A 89 5.55 -7.27 -3.33
CA LEU A 89 6.69 -6.69 -2.63
C LEU A 89 6.50 -6.84 -1.12
N GLY A 90 7.51 -7.36 -0.44
CA GLY A 90 7.48 -7.68 0.98
C GLY A 90 7.24 -9.17 1.27
N ASP A 91 7.07 -10.03 0.25
CA ASP A 91 7.13 -11.48 0.46
C ASP A 91 8.52 -11.85 1.00
N TYR A 92 8.53 -12.44 2.20
CA TYR A 92 9.76 -12.68 2.95
C TYR A 92 10.78 -13.56 2.20
N TYR A 93 10.31 -14.52 1.42
CA TYR A 93 11.17 -15.49 0.75
C TYR A 93 11.52 -15.11 -0.70
N ARG A 94 10.62 -14.38 -1.38
CA ARG A 94 10.66 -14.27 -2.84
C ARG A 94 10.78 -12.83 -3.37
N SER A 95 10.30 -11.84 -2.60
CA SER A 95 10.28 -10.42 -3.02
C SER A 95 10.44 -9.50 -1.81
N ARG A 96 11.60 -9.58 -1.15
CA ARG A 96 11.87 -8.78 0.05
C ARG A 96 11.97 -7.30 -0.28
N MET A 97 11.47 -6.49 0.62
CA MET A 97 11.79 -5.06 0.63
C MET A 97 13.27 -4.85 0.94
N THR A 98 13.87 -3.83 0.32
CA THR A 98 15.14 -3.29 0.80
C THR A 98 14.93 -2.61 2.15
N GLU A 99 16.01 -2.41 2.93
CA GLU A 99 15.92 -1.65 4.19
C GLU A 99 15.36 -0.24 3.96
N GLU A 100 15.78 0.43 2.89
CA GLU A 100 15.28 1.75 2.53
C GLU A 100 13.76 1.75 2.29
N GLN A 101 13.24 0.78 1.55
CA GLN A 101 11.81 0.63 1.31
C GLN A 101 11.04 0.33 2.60
N PHE A 102 11.59 -0.56 3.44
CA PHE A 102 10.98 -0.93 4.71
C PHE A 102 10.90 0.24 5.68
N PHE A 103 12.02 0.92 5.91
CA PHE A 103 12.06 2.08 6.79
C PHE A 103 11.34 3.28 6.22
N GLY A 104 11.38 3.49 4.90
CA GLY A 104 10.57 4.52 4.24
C GLY A 104 9.08 4.35 4.53
N LYS A 105 8.55 3.13 4.42
CA LYS A 105 7.17 2.81 4.79
C LYS A 105 6.91 3.00 6.29
N TYR A 106 7.82 2.56 7.15
CA TYR A 106 7.69 2.69 8.59
C TYR A 106 7.55 4.15 9.01
N TYR A 107 8.51 5.00 8.61
CA TYR A 107 8.50 6.41 8.99
C TYR A 107 7.34 7.19 8.38
N ALA A 108 6.95 6.89 7.15
CA ALA A 108 5.75 7.49 6.55
C ALA A 108 4.47 7.19 7.35
N ASN A 109 4.33 5.95 7.86
CA ASN A 109 3.20 5.58 8.71
C ASN A 109 3.25 6.26 10.10
N ILE A 110 4.45 6.42 10.69
CA ILE A 110 4.64 7.16 11.94
C ILE A 110 4.22 8.62 11.76
N GLU A 111 4.67 9.26 10.70
CA GLU A 111 4.33 10.65 10.37
C GLU A 111 2.83 10.83 10.14
N PHE A 112 2.22 9.96 9.34
CA PHE A 112 0.78 9.98 9.10
C PHE A 112 -0.04 9.76 10.37
N GLY A 113 0.39 8.85 11.25
CA GLY A 113 -0.26 8.57 12.52
C GLY A 113 -0.19 9.73 13.52
N GLY A 114 0.87 10.54 13.46
CA GLY A 114 1.04 11.78 14.22
C GLY A 114 1.08 11.63 15.76
N ARG A 115 1.22 10.41 16.27
CA ARG A 115 1.19 10.13 17.73
C ARG A 115 2.55 9.79 18.31
N VAL A 116 3.48 9.32 17.51
CA VAL A 116 4.82 8.89 17.93
C VAL A 116 5.84 9.90 17.44
N SER A 117 6.67 10.43 18.31
CA SER A 117 7.75 11.33 17.93
C SER A 117 8.80 10.59 17.08
N LYS A 118 9.61 11.35 16.33
CA LYS A 118 10.71 10.75 15.55
C LYS A 118 11.71 10.05 16.45
N GLU A 119 12.04 10.63 17.60
CA GLU A 119 12.94 10.07 18.59
C GLU A 119 12.42 8.74 19.15
N ASN A 120 11.13 8.67 19.47
CA ASN A 120 10.50 7.43 19.90
C ASN A 120 10.44 6.40 18.77
N ALA A 121 10.17 6.82 17.54
CA ALA A 121 10.20 5.92 16.38
C ALA A 121 11.59 5.29 16.17
N ASP A 122 12.65 6.08 16.27
CA ASP A 122 14.03 5.59 16.20
C ASP A 122 14.36 4.64 17.40
N ALA A 123 13.86 4.95 18.59
CA ALA A 123 14.00 4.08 19.76
C ALA A 123 13.25 2.76 19.61
N ILE A 124 12.05 2.77 19.04
CA ILE A 124 11.27 1.57 18.73
C ILE A 124 12.06 0.64 17.81
N VAL A 125 12.64 1.17 16.72
CA VAL A 125 13.46 0.37 15.80
C VAL A 125 14.61 -0.31 16.54
N LYS A 126 15.37 0.45 17.32
CA LYS A 126 16.51 -0.09 18.09
C LYS A 126 16.07 -1.16 19.09
N THR A 127 14.97 -0.92 19.81
CA THR A 127 14.42 -1.86 20.79
C THR A 127 13.98 -3.16 20.14
N ILE A 128 13.33 -3.08 18.95
CA ILE A 128 12.89 -4.27 18.21
C ILE A 128 14.08 -5.04 17.63
N GLN A 129 15.13 -4.36 17.17
CA GLN A 129 16.35 -5.01 16.66
C GLN A 129 17.13 -5.75 17.77
N ASP A 130 16.95 -5.36 19.02
CA ASP A 130 17.56 -5.97 20.21
C ASP A 130 16.52 -6.65 21.14
N LEU A 131 15.38 -7.06 20.57
CA LEU A 131 14.24 -7.58 21.33
C LEU A 131 14.57 -8.79 22.21
N GLU A 132 15.50 -9.63 21.75
CA GLU A 132 15.92 -10.84 22.46
C GLU A 132 16.64 -10.53 23.79
N ASN A 133 17.23 -9.34 23.92
CA ASN A 133 17.91 -8.88 25.13
C ASN A 133 17.03 -7.97 26.00
N LEU A 134 15.79 -7.72 25.60
CA LEU A 134 14.87 -6.86 26.33
C LEU A 134 14.32 -7.62 27.56
N ASP A 135 14.58 -7.10 28.76
CA ASP A 135 14.13 -7.66 30.01
C ASP A 135 12.62 -7.47 30.26
N ASP A 136 12.03 -6.42 29.68
CA ASP A 136 10.61 -6.07 29.86
C ASP A 136 10.04 -5.45 28.58
N VAL A 137 9.16 -6.18 27.90
CA VAL A 137 8.50 -5.73 26.67
C VAL A 137 7.58 -4.51 26.89
N SER A 138 7.16 -4.23 28.12
CA SER A 138 6.34 -3.04 28.42
C SER A 138 7.07 -1.73 28.09
N LYS A 139 8.41 -1.72 28.12
CA LYS A 139 9.24 -0.57 27.69
C LYS A 139 8.98 -0.15 26.23
N LEU A 140 8.66 -1.11 25.36
CA LEU A 140 8.27 -0.81 24.00
C LEU A 140 6.93 -0.06 23.93
N MET A 141 6.00 -0.40 24.82
CA MET A 141 4.69 0.26 24.87
C MET A 141 4.78 1.70 25.36
N ASP A 142 5.77 2.05 26.18
CA ASP A 142 5.98 3.42 26.64
C ASP A 142 6.44 4.36 25.50
N LEU A 143 7.08 3.82 24.47
CA LEU A 143 7.49 4.59 23.30
C LEU A 143 6.34 4.94 22.33
N ILE A 144 5.20 4.28 22.47
CA ILE A 144 4.04 4.44 21.57
C ILE A 144 3.02 5.45 22.14
N ARG A 145 3.17 5.85 23.40
CA ARG A 145 2.26 6.75 24.13
C ARG A 145 2.47 8.21 23.84
#